data_2acb5ae229a685de4c18fc00896fab8d
#
_entry.id   2acb5ae229a685de4c18fc00896fab8d
#
_cell.length_a   1.000
_cell.length_b   1.000
_cell.length_c   1.000
_cell.angle_alpha   90.00
_cell.angle_beta   90.00
_cell.angle_gamma   90.00
#
_symmetry.space_group_name_H-M   'P 1'
#
loop_
_entity.id
_entity.type
_entity.pdbx_description
1 polymer ?
#
loop_
_entity_poly.entity_id
_entity_poly.type
_entity_poly.pdbx_seq_one_letter_code
_entity_poly.pdbx_strand_id
1 'polypeptide(L)'
;MEGETGSERRHLQRFSLRASAVVQTTAKGEQKVFELYTRDISSNGAFFPMEVPLPTGEKVKITLFLSISALEEISDLAARTKIVTEGRVVRSTGQGMAVQFGPSYTMSPVAV
;
A
#
# COMPACT_ATOMS: atom_id res chain seq x y z
N MET A 1 0.59 9.69 30.15
CA MET A 1 0.26 9.30 29.75
C MET A 1 0.39 8.11 29.38
N GLU A 2 0.21 7.86 29.43
CA GLU A 2 0.22 6.97 29.03
C GLU A 2 0.00 6.61 28.00
N GLY A 3 -0.46 6.64 28.26
CA GLY A 3 -0.88 6.55 26.97
C GLY A 3 0.19 6.55 26.03
N GLU A 4 1.28 6.89 26.39
CA GLU A 4 2.37 6.96 25.54
C GLU A 4 2.72 5.71 24.94
N THR A 5 2.60 4.65 25.64
CA THR A 5 2.89 3.37 25.12
C THR A 5 2.00 3.05 23.99
N GLY A 6 0.76 3.39 24.10
CA GLY A 6 -0.16 3.16 23.03
C GLY A 6 0.16 4.03 21.87
N SER A 7 0.64 5.20 22.12
CA SER A 7 0.96 6.10 21.04
C SER A 7 2.02 5.59 20.15
N GLU A 8 2.98 4.92 20.67
CA GLU A 8 4.02 4.41 19.86
C GLU A 8 3.52 3.47 18.84
N ARG A 9 2.56 2.65 19.19
CA ARG A 9 2.03 1.76 18.22
C ARG A 9 1.21 2.46 17.20
N ARG A 10 0.74 3.63 17.50
CA ARG A 10 -0.09 4.34 16.58
C ARG A 10 0.66 5.00 15.48
N HIS A 11 1.99 4.99 15.51
CA HIS A 11 2.75 5.41 14.38
C HIS A 11 2.38 4.58 13.20
N LEU A 12 1.98 3.33 13.41
CA LEU A 12 1.64 2.44 12.35
C LEU A 12 0.14 2.34 12.22
N GLN A 13 -0.53 3.45 12.41
CA GLN A 13 -1.97 3.47 12.32
C GLN A 13 -2.40 2.99 10.95
N ARG A 14 -3.39 2.14 10.95
CA ARG A 14 -3.95 1.61 9.73
C ARG A 14 -5.20 2.35 9.40
N PHE A 15 -5.41 2.54 8.12
CA PHE A 15 -6.62 3.15 7.62
C PHE A 15 -7.34 2.14 6.77
N SER A 16 -8.62 1.94 7.05
CA SER A 16 -9.45 1.10 6.20
C SER A 16 -9.73 1.92 4.96
N LEU A 17 -8.93 1.71 3.97
CA LEU A 17 -8.95 2.53 2.78
C LEU A 17 -8.81 1.65 1.57
N ARG A 18 -9.73 1.81 0.64
CA ARG A 18 -9.68 1.09 -0.60
C ARG A 18 -9.01 1.96 -1.64
N ALA A 19 -7.78 1.66 -1.92
CA ALA A 19 -7.01 2.39 -2.91
C ALA A 19 -6.63 1.45 -4.03
N SER A 20 -6.64 1.95 -5.25
CA SER A 20 -6.21 1.13 -6.36
C SER A 20 -4.71 1.04 -6.37
N ALA A 21 -4.20 -0.07 -6.85
CA ALA A 21 -2.77 -0.32 -6.83
C ALA A 21 -2.39 -1.20 -7.99
N VAL A 22 -1.16 -1.00 -8.46
CA VAL A 22 -0.56 -1.91 -9.43
C VAL A 22 0.62 -2.56 -8.73
N VAL A 23 0.58 -3.88 -8.65
CA VAL A 23 1.63 -4.65 -7.99
C VAL A 23 2.36 -5.45 -9.04
N GLN A 24 3.67 -5.27 -9.12
CA GLN A 24 4.50 -5.95 -10.10
C GLN A 24 5.48 -6.83 -9.40
N THR A 25 5.68 -8.03 -9.93
CA THR A 25 6.68 -8.92 -9.41
C THR A 25 7.42 -9.55 -10.57
N THR A 26 8.69 -9.87 -10.36
CA THR A 26 9.47 -10.60 -11.33
C THR A 26 9.97 -11.85 -10.64
N ALA A 27 9.25 -12.93 -10.85
CA ALA A 27 9.62 -14.20 -10.27
C ALA A 27 10.05 -15.12 -11.38
N LYS A 28 11.18 -15.76 -11.22
CA LYS A 28 11.69 -16.71 -12.19
C LYS A 28 11.81 -16.13 -13.58
N GLY A 29 12.16 -14.85 -13.64
CA GLY A 29 12.34 -14.21 -14.93
C GLY A 29 11.08 -13.77 -15.61
N GLU A 30 9.92 -14.06 -15.02
CA GLU A 30 8.65 -13.64 -15.58
C GLU A 30 8.12 -12.45 -14.83
N GLN A 31 7.74 -11.43 -15.57
CA GLN A 31 7.16 -10.26 -14.96
C GLN A 31 5.64 -10.41 -14.92
N LYS A 32 5.08 -10.23 -13.75
CA LYS A 32 3.63 -10.30 -13.58
C LYS A 32 3.14 -9.00 -12.99
N VAL A 33 1.97 -8.58 -13.43
CA VAL A 33 1.38 -7.32 -13.02
C VAL A 33 -0.04 -7.60 -12.58
N PHE A 34 -0.39 -7.10 -11.40
CA PHE A 34 -1.72 -7.28 -10.85
C PHE A 34 -2.32 -5.92 -10.56
N GLU A 35 -3.58 -5.75 -10.92
CA GLU A 35 -4.33 -4.57 -10.53
C GLU A 35 -5.20 -4.94 -9.35
N LEU A 36 -4.94 -4.33 -8.22
CA LEU A 36 -5.56 -4.73 -6.98
C LEU A 36 -6.09 -3.50 -6.25
N TYR A 37 -6.82 -3.76 -5.19
CA TYR A 37 -7.26 -2.71 -4.27
C TYR A 37 -6.77 -3.08 -2.88
N THR A 38 -6.47 -2.07 -2.09
CA THR A 38 -6.11 -2.32 -0.71
C THR A 38 -7.36 -2.49 0.12
N ARG A 39 -7.26 -3.24 1.20
CA ARG A 39 -8.31 -3.28 2.22
C ARG A 39 -7.95 -2.29 3.32
N ASP A 40 -6.70 -2.25 3.69
CA ASP A 40 -6.23 -1.27 4.65
C ASP A 40 -4.78 -0.93 4.30
N ILE A 41 -4.34 0.19 4.81
CA ILE A 41 -3.03 0.71 4.47
C ILE A 41 -2.47 1.47 5.67
N SER A 42 -1.15 1.44 5.81
CA SER A 42 -0.45 2.21 6.82
C SER A 42 0.85 2.68 6.20
N SER A 43 1.63 3.43 6.96
CA SER A 43 2.91 3.88 6.46
C SER A 43 3.89 2.73 6.25
N ASN A 44 3.61 1.58 6.83
CA ASN A 44 4.51 0.44 6.81
C ASN A 44 4.11 -0.63 5.82
N GLY A 45 2.91 -0.61 5.32
CA GLY A 45 2.48 -1.64 4.39
C GLY A 45 1.00 -1.57 4.11
N ALA A 46 0.52 -2.57 3.39
CA ALA A 46 -0.88 -2.65 3.01
C ALA A 46 -1.31 -4.09 2.90
N PHE A 47 -2.60 -4.30 3.01
CA PHE A 47 -3.18 -5.62 2.79
C PHE A 47 -3.97 -5.59 1.49
N PHE A 48 -3.72 -6.57 0.62
CA PHE A 48 -4.38 -6.69 -0.67
C PHE A 48 -5.21 -7.96 -0.69
N PRO A 49 -6.53 -7.87 -0.71
CA PRO A 49 -7.35 -9.06 -0.87
C PRO A 49 -7.14 -9.65 -2.25
N MET A 50 -6.94 -10.94 -2.31
CA MET A 50 -6.85 -11.63 -3.59
C MET A 50 -6.98 -13.13 -3.33
N GLU A 51 -7.44 -13.84 -4.35
CA GLU A 51 -7.72 -15.25 -4.20
C GLU A 51 -6.47 -16.09 -4.19
N VAL A 52 -5.50 -15.71 -4.99
CA VAL A 52 -4.26 -16.46 -5.08
C VAL A 52 -3.12 -15.51 -4.81
N PRO A 53 -2.81 -15.28 -3.54
CA PRO A 53 -1.78 -14.30 -3.21
C PRO A 53 -0.39 -14.81 -3.56
N LEU A 54 0.53 -13.87 -3.69
CA LEU A 54 1.90 -14.20 -3.93
C LEU A 54 2.51 -14.81 -2.67
N PRO A 55 3.54 -15.63 -2.85
CA PRO A 55 4.13 -16.28 -1.69
C PRO A 55 4.89 -15.31 -0.80
N THR A 56 4.95 -15.66 0.47
CA THR A 56 5.70 -14.89 1.45
C THR A 56 7.15 -14.80 1.01
N GLY A 57 7.71 -13.62 1.13
CA GLY A 57 9.09 -13.38 0.72
C GLY A 57 9.23 -12.79 -0.65
N GLU A 58 8.16 -12.80 -1.43
CA GLU A 58 8.22 -12.28 -2.78
C GLU A 58 8.43 -10.77 -2.77
N LYS A 59 9.36 -10.30 -3.58
CA LYS A 59 9.59 -8.86 -3.71
C LYS A 59 8.65 -8.29 -4.75
N VAL A 60 8.11 -7.12 -4.47
CA VAL A 60 7.14 -6.51 -5.36
C VAL A 60 7.43 -5.02 -5.48
N LYS A 61 7.02 -4.46 -6.60
CA LYS A 61 7.01 -3.03 -6.81
C LYS A 61 5.55 -2.60 -6.81
N ILE A 62 5.22 -1.62 -6.01
CA ILE A 62 3.84 -1.24 -5.79
C ILE A 62 3.65 0.21 -6.20
N THR A 63 2.62 0.45 -6.99
CA THR A 63 2.19 1.80 -7.31
C THR A 63 0.80 1.96 -6.74
N LEU A 64 0.66 2.85 -5.77
CA LEU A 64 -0.61 3.13 -5.13
C LEU A 64 -1.16 4.44 -5.65
N PHE A 65 -2.47 4.48 -5.84
CA PHE A 65 -3.13 5.70 -6.25
C PHE A 65 -4.10 6.08 -5.15
N LEU A 66 -3.80 7.18 -4.48
CA LEU A 66 -4.58 7.60 -3.34
C LEU A 66 -5.37 8.86 -3.68
N SER A 67 -6.58 8.90 -3.18
CA SER A 67 -7.39 10.10 -3.28
C SER A 67 -7.83 10.41 -1.86
N ILE A 68 -7.35 11.50 -1.34
CA ILE A 68 -7.59 11.83 0.06
C ILE A 68 -8.56 12.98 0.13
N SER A 69 -9.78 12.66 0.52
CA SER A 69 -10.83 13.65 0.53
C SER A 69 -10.53 14.84 1.41
N ALA A 70 -9.87 14.60 2.51
CA ALA A 70 -9.54 15.70 3.41
C ALA A 70 -8.66 16.73 2.72
N LEU A 71 -7.80 16.29 1.82
CA LEU A 71 -6.97 17.23 1.10
C LEU A 71 -7.76 17.96 0.04
N GLU A 72 -8.76 17.34 -0.49
CA GLU A 72 -9.61 17.98 -1.47
C GLU A 72 -10.37 19.13 -0.89
N GLU A 73 -10.69 19.05 0.38
CA GLU A 73 -11.38 20.14 1.03
C GLU A 73 -10.48 21.33 1.24
N ILE A 74 -9.21 21.09 1.39
CA ILE A 74 -8.26 22.16 1.63
C ILE A 74 -7.83 22.78 0.32
N SER A 75 -7.78 21.99 -0.71
CA SER A 75 -7.27 22.41 -1.99
C SER A 75 -8.29 22.13 -3.07
N ASP A 76 -8.42 23.02 -3.99
CA ASP A 76 -9.29 22.81 -5.12
C ASP A 76 -8.74 21.81 -6.10
N LEU A 77 -7.50 21.44 -5.92
CA LEU A 77 -6.91 20.45 -6.80
C LEU A 77 -7.31 19.08 -6.37
N ALA A 78 -7.51 18.23 -7.32
CA ALA A 78 -7.81 16.84 -7.01
C ALA A 78 -6.65 16.28 -6.25
N ALA A 79 -6.92 15.79 -5.08
CA ALA A 79 -5.88 15.31 -4.22
C ALA A 79 -5.56 13.86 -4.54
N ARG A 80 -5.14 13.62 -5.74
CA ARG A 80 -4.73 12.27 -6.13
C ARG A 80 -3.23 12.22 -6.15
N THR A 81 -2.71 11.22 -5.49
CA THR A 81 -1.28 11.06 -5.34
C THR A 81 -0.89 9.66 -5.74
N LYS A 82 0.19 9.56 -6.47
CA LYS A 82 0.76 8.29 -6.85
C LYS A 82 1.97 8.03 -5.96
N ILE A 83 2.01 6.89 -5.32
CA ILE A 83 3.12 6.48 -4.47
C ILE A 83 3.71 5.23 -5.06
N VAL A 84 5.00 5.27 -5.33
CA VAL A 84 5.71 4.11 -5.85
C VAL A 84 6.73 3.67 -4.82
N THR A 85 6.65 2.42 -4.44
CA THR A 85 7.57 1.88 -3.46
C THR A 85 7.83 0.41 -3.79
N GLU A 86 8.88 -0.12 -3.19
CA GLU A 86 9.14 -1.53 -3.27
C GLU A 86 8.76 -2.15 -1.95
N GLY A 87 8.43 -3.43 -1.97
CA GLY A 87 8.04 -4.10 -0.76
C GLY A 87 8.25 -5.59 -0.86
N ARG A 88 7.78 -6.26 0.15
CA ARG A 88 7.92 -7.70 0.24
C ARG A 88 6.67 -8.27 0.88
N VAL A 89 6.20 -9.39 0.35
CA VAL A 89 5.06 -10.08 0.93
C VAL A 89 5.51 -10.69 2.24
N VAL A 90 4.87 -10.29 3.34
CA VAL A 90 5.25 -10.80 4.65
C VAL A 90 4.24 -11.80 5.19
N ARG A 91 3.06 -11.85 4.61
CA ARG A 91 2.05 -12.82 5.01
C ARG A 91 1.14 -13.11 3.85
N SER A 92 0.83 -14.36 3.66
CA SER A 92 -0.05 -14.81 2.59
C SER A 92 -1.09 -15.71 3.21
N THR A 93 -2.37 -15.39 2.99
CA THR A 93 -3.45 -16.16 3.59
C THR A 93 -4.47 -16.46 2.49
N GLY A 94 -5.50 -17.20 2.86
CA GLY A 94 -6.57 -17.48 1.92
C GLY A 94 -7.38 -16.25 1.55
N GLN A 95 -7.18 -15.14 2.26
CA GLN A 95 -7.92 -13.93 2.00
C GLN A 95 -7.13 -12.89 1.23
N GLY A 96 -5.82 -13.04 1.19
CA GLY A 96 -5.00 -12.08 0.48
C GLY A 96 -3.59 -12.06 1.01
N MET A 97 -2.89 -10.98 0.74
CA MET A 97 -1.49 -10.86 1.16
C MET A 97 -1.24 -9.54 1.85
N ALA A 98 -0.37 -9.59 2.85
CA ALA A 98 0.13 -8.39 3.51
C ALA A 98 1.51 -8.10 2.96
N VAL A 99 1.71 -6.86 2.55
CA VAL A 99 2.97 -6.42 1.96
C VAL A 99 3.56 -5.34 2.85
N GLN A 100 4.83 -5.51 3.19
CA GLN A 100 5.55 -4.52 3.95
C GLN A 100 6.31 -3.64 2.97
N PHE A 101 6.19 -2.34 3.11
CA PHE A 101 6.86 -1.40 2.23
C PHE A 101 8.31 -1.26 2.63
N GLY A 102 9.15 -1.00 1.65
CA GLY A 102 10.53 -0.70 1.91
C GLY A 102 10.70 0.71 2.45
N PRO A 103 11.91 1.08 2.79
CA PRO A 103 12.16 2.38 3.44
C PRO A 103 12.09 3.56 2.49
N SER A 104 12.13 3.31 1.20
CA SER A 104 12.15 4.39 0.22
C SER A 104 10.91 4.36 -0.65
N TYR A 105 10.39 5.53 -0.92
CA TYR A 105 9.28 5.61 -1.84
C TYR A 105 9.32 6.97 -2.53
N THR A 106 8.63 7.07 -3.65
CA THR A 106 8.43 8.35 -4.31
C THR A 106 6.96 8.68 -4.31
N MET A 107 6.67 9.94 -4.24
CA MET A 107 5.31 10.41 -4.17
C MET A 107 5.18 11.53 -5.18
N SER A 108 4.17 11.48 -6.01
CA SER A 108 3.97 12.51 -7.01
C SER A 108 2.49 12.70 -7.26
N PRO A 109 2.09 13.90 -7.64
CA PRO A 109 0.70 14.12 -7.98
C PRO A 109 0.34 13.40 -9.27
N VAL A 110 -0.92 13.02 -9.36
CA VAL A 110 -1.43 12.41 -10.57
C VAL A 110 -2.14 13.47 -11.35
N ALA A 111 -1.76 13.64 -12.60
CA ALA A 111 -2.42 14.60 -13.45
C ALA A 111 -3.84 14.12 -13.72
N VAL A 112 -4.75 15.04 -13.73
CA VAL A 112 -6.14 14.73 -13.93
C VAL A 112 -6.58 15.09 -15.31
#